data_f7e275630d8d82dbc783bb80244bb834
#
_entry.id   f7e275630d8d82dbc783bb80244bb834
#
_cell.length_a   1.000
_cell.length_b   1.000
_cell.length_c   1.000
_cell.angle_alpha   90.00
_cell.angle_beta   90.00
_cell.angle_gamma   90.00
#
_symmetry.space_group_name_H-M   'P 1'
#
loop_
_entity.id
_entity.type
_entity.pdbx_description
1 polymer ?
#
loop_
_entity_poly.entity_id
_entity_poly.type
_entity_poly.pdbx_seq_one_letter_code
_entity_poly.pdbx_strand_id
1 'polypeptide(L)'
;QNVIEENETGVYFHEDTFNQVEFLPRENKEYLKSENQKIENFSKENFDGHGFTDIYIRDESPKTIADKKIDFEELDKILLTLGLEKITEVYEGYGSGKWKCENTFAYVYDSAQIFVSLKDNLVHDFWVDGFRFHKNDETKNKLKSVLWKIGDELNLLLNDWDLTVVIDLKDESEIEKYLNEEF
;
A
#
# COMPACT_ATOMS: atom_id res chain seq x y z
N GLN A 1 -34.01 -16.19 19.70
CA GLN A 1 -33.60 -15.09 18.78
C GLN A 1 -32.38 -15.59 18.03
N ASN A 2 -32.56 -15.98 16.78
CA ASN A 2 -31.46 -16.32 15.88
C ASN A 2 -30.73 -15.03 15.55
N VAL A 3 -29.53 -14.87 16.07
CA VAL A 3 -28.58 -13.88 15.56
C VAL A 3 -28.19 -14.36 14.17
N ILE A 4 -28.68 -13.71 13.15
CA ILE A 4 -28.20 -13.88 11.77
C ILE A 4 -26.79 -13.31 11.83
N GLU A 5 -25.77 -14.16 11.75
CA GLU A 5 -24.43 -13.74 11.41
C GLU A 5 -24.53 -13.11 10.01
N GLU A 6 -24.45 -11.80 9.95
CA GLU A 6 -24.25 -11.10 8.68
C GLU A 6 -22.96 -11.64 8.09
N ASN A 7 -23.03 -12.34 6.97
CA ASN A 7 -21.87 -12.71 6.19
C ASN A 7 -21.22 -11.42 5.73
N GLU A 8 -20.17 -11.02 6.46
CA GLU A 8 -19.38 -9.83 6.12
C GLU A 8 -18.61 -10.13 4.84
N THR A 9 -19.08 -9.58 3.72
CA THR A 9 -18.46 -9.75 2.40
C THR A 9 -17.36 -8.71 2.10
N GLY A 10 -17.11 -7.80 3.04
CA GLY A 10 -16.17 -6.68 2.89
C GLY A 10 -14.76 -6.96 3.38
N VAL A 11 -13.86 -6.05 3.07
CA VAL A 11 -12.49 -6.00 3.57
C VAL A 11 -12.31 -4.80 4.48
N TYR A 12 -11.42 -4.95 5.46
CA TYR A 12 -11.14 -3.93 6.46
C TYR A 12 -9.69 -3.51 6.40
N PHE A 13 -9.42 -2.25 6.71
CA PHE A 13 -8.09 -1.79 7.05
C PHE A 13 -8.11 -0.98 8.36
N HIS A 14 -7.00 -0.98 9.06
CA HIS A 14 -6.81 -0.15 10.24
C HIS A 14 -6.26 1.21 9.82
N GLU A 15 -6.65 2.28 10.52
CA GLU A 15 -6.16 3.63 10.23
C GLU A 15 -4.62 3.72 10.21
N ASP A 16 -3.95 2.95 11.06
CA ASP A 16 -2.47 2.90 11.14
C ASP A 16 -1.83 2.30 9.88
N THR A 17 -2.57 1.58 9.05
CA THR A 17 -2.05 0.98 7.80
C THR A 17 -2.36 1.83 6.58
N PHE A 18 -3.22 2.84 6.71
CA PHE A 18 -3.54 3.75 5.62
C PHE A 18 -2.29 4.48 5.12
N ASN A 19 -1.99 4.31 3.85
CA ASN A 19 -0.81 4.89 3.21
C ASN A 19 0.54 4.61 3.89
N GLN A 20 0.66 3.54 4.69
CA GLN A 20 1.94 3.16 5.28
C GLN A 20 2.87 2.46 4.28
N VAL A 21 2.31 1.65 3.40
CA VAL A 21 3.03 1.08 2.26
C VAL A 21 2.27 1.50 1.01
N GLU A 22 2.79 2.46 0.28
CA GLU A 22 2.04 3.14 -0.77
C GLU A 22 2.80 3.23 -2.08
N PHE A 23 2.01 3.25 -3.17
CA PHE A 23 2.53 3.57 -4.50
C PHE A 23 2.63 5.08 -4.64
N LEU A 24 3.79 5.54 -5.09
CA LEU A 24 4.07 6.95 -5.35
C LEU A 24 4.71 7.13 -6.72
N PRO A 25 4.62 8.33 -7.30
CA PRO A 25 5.29 8.63 -8.55
C PRO A 25 6.79 8.36 -8.47
N ARG A 26 7.34 7.71 -9.48
CA ARG A 26 8.76 7.34 -9.54
C ARG A 26 9.68 8.54 -9.52
N GLU A 27 9.21 9.70 -9.95
CA GLU A 27 9.91 10.98 -9.92
C GLU A 27 10.32 11.40 -8.50
N ASN A 28 9.65 10.88 -7.47
CA ASN A 28 9.96 11.17 -6.06
C ASN A 28 11.10 10.31 -5.48
N LYS A 29 11.71 9.43 -6.24
CA LYS A 29 12.66 8.41 -5.72
C LYS A 29 13.74 9.01 -4.82
N GLU A 30 14.43 10.04 -5.27
CA GLU A 30 15.52 10.66 -4.50
C GLU A 30 15.00 11.42 -3.27
N TYR A 31 13.86 12.09 -3.39
CA TYR A 31 13.19 12.73 -2.26
C TYR A 31 12.83 11.70 -1.19
N LEU A 32 12.22 10.59 -1.58
CA LEU A 32 11.79 9.54 -0.65
C LEU A 32 12.97 8.86 0.04
N LYS A 33 14.08 8.63 -0.66
CA LYS A 33 15.31 8.11 -0.03
C LYS A 33 15.82 9.05 1.04
N SER A 34 15.85 10.35 0.75
CA SER A 34 16.24 11.37 1.72
C SER A 34 15.30 11.45 2.91
N GLU A 35 13.99 11.43 2.65
CA GLU A 35 12.96 11.49 3.70
C GLU A 35 12.99 10.25 4.60
N ASN A 36 13.12 9.06 4.02
CA ASN A 36 13.27 7.81 4.78
C ASN A 36 14.52 7.85 5.67
N GLN A 37 15.63 8.40 5.19
CA GLN A 37 16.84 8.55 6.01
C GLN A 37 16.64 9.50 7.19
N LYS A 38 15.92 10.59 6.98
CA LYS A 38 15.57 11.53 8.07
C LYS A 38 14.70 10.85 9.13
N ILE A 39 13.70 10.07 8.71
CA ILE A 39 12.80 9.34 9.61
C ILE A 39 13.59 8.31 10.42
N GLU A 40 14.47 7.56 9.78
CA GLU A 40 15.31 6.57 10.44
C GLU A 40 16.24 7.22 11.48
N ASN A 41 16.90 8.31 11.12
CA ASN A 41 17.75 9.05 12.04
C ASN A 41 16.96 9.63 13.22
N PHE A 42 15.82 10.25 12.95
CA PHE A 42 14.93 10.78 13.97
C PHE A 42 14.46 9.69 14.95
N SER A 43 14.08 8.53 14.45
CA SER A 43 13.67 7.39 15.27
C SER A 43 14.79 6.90 16.17
N LYS A 44 16.02 6.82 15.67
CA LYS A 44 17.20 6.44 16.48
C LYS A 44 17.52 7.46 17.56
N GLU A 45 17.38 8.74 17.28
CA GLU A 45 17.66 9.83 18.22
C GLU A 45 16.59 9.96 19.32
N ASN A 46 15.34 9.58 19.04
CA ASN A 46 14.18 9.77 19.92
C ASN A 46 13.67 8.47 20.55
N PHE A 47 14.42 7.38 20.47
CA PHE A 47 14.10 6.12 21.15
C PHE A 47 14.86 6.01 22.47
N ASP A 48 14.12 5.88 23.59
CA ASP A 48 14.69 5.85 24.96
C ASP A 48 14.84 4.43 25.53
N GLY A 49 14.61 3.40 24.71
CA GLY A 49 14.66 1.98 25.13
C GLY A 49 13.29 1.42 25.56
N HIS A 50 12.28 2.26 25.74
CA HIS A 50 10.91 1.88 26.08
C HIS A 50 9.89 2.37 25.04
N GLY A 51 10.20 3.41 24.30
CA GLY A 51 9.34 3.99 23.29
C GLY A 51 9.97 5.22 22.65
N PHE A 52 9.20 5.88 21.79
CA PHE A 52 9.64 7.12 21.15
C PHE A 52 9.25 8.33 22.00
N THR A 53 10.20 9.25 22.17
CA THR A 53 10.03 10.48 22.96
C THR A 53 9.43 11.62 22.16
N ASP A 54 9.36 11.48 20.85
CA ASP A 54 8.81 12.47 19.94
C ASP A 54 8.23 11.80 18.68
N ILE A 55 7.46 12.55 17.89
CA ILE A 55 6.79 12.10 16.67
C ILE A 55 7.35 12.86 15.47
N TYR A 56 7.75 12.12 14.44
CA TYR A 56 8.14 12.70 13.15
C TYR A 56 6.89 12.91 12.27
N ILE A 57 6.69 14.14 11.83
CA ILE A 57 5.62 14.48 10.88
C ILE A 57 6.22 14.59 9.49
N ARG A 58 5.74 13.74 8.57
CA ARG A 58 6.19 13.73 7.18
C ARG A 58 5.59 14.91 6.42
N ASP A 59 6.41 15.50 5.57
CA ASP A 59 5.92 16.42 4.54
C ASP A 59 5.29 15.64 3.38
N GLU A 60 4.39 16.29 2.65
CA GLU A 60 3.82 15.73 1.43
C GLU A 60 4.91 15.56 0.37
N SER A 61 4.86 14.46 -0.39
CA SER A 61 5.78 14.21 -1.49
C SER A 61 5.66 15.30 -2.57
N PRO A 62 6.76 15.69 -3.26
CA PRO A 62 6.74 16.73 -4.27
C PRO A 62 5.73 16.48 -5.39
N LYS A 63 5.53 15.22 -5.74
CA LYS A 63 4.49 14.78 -6.66
C LYS A 63 3.61 13.74 -5.99
N THR A 64 2.32 14.00 -5.92
CA THR A 64 1.36 13.06 -5.32
C THR A 64 0.87 12.03 -6.34
N ILE A 65 0.24 10.96 -5.85
CA ILE A 65 -0.42 10.00 -6.74
C ILE A 65 -1.55 10.68 -7.53
N ALA A 66 -2.26 11.62 -6.94
CA ALA A 66 -3.30 12.42 -7.59
C ALA A 66 -2.74 13.23 -8.78
N ASP A 67 -1.52 13.73 -8.69
CA ASP A 67 -0.85 14.47 -9.77
C ASP A 67 -0.59 13.61 -11.01
N LYS A 68 -0.55 12.30 -10.87
CA LYS A 68 -0.41 11.35 -11.98
C LYS A 68 -1.67 11.27 -12.83
N LYS A 69 -2.81 11.68 -12.29
CA LYS A 69 -4.12 11.62 -12.97
C LYS A 69 -4.43 10.25 -13.56
N ILE A 70 -4.19 9.21 -12.75
CA ILE A 70 -4.46 7.83 -13.15
C ILE A 70 -5.98 7.63 -13.21
N ASP A 71 -6.47 7.28 -14.39
CA ASP A 71 -7.86 6.91 -14.59
C ASP A 71 -8.18 5.60 -13.87
N PHE A 72 -9.29 5.59 -13.12
CA PHE A 72 -9.66 4.40 -12.36
C PHE A 72 -9.97 3.20 -13.25
N GLU A 73 -10.63 3.39 -14.37
CA GLU A 73 -10.96 2.28 -15.28
C GLU A 73 -9.71 1.61 -15.83
N GLU A 74 -8.66 2.40 -16.11
CA GLU A 74 -7.37 1.88 -16.56
C GLU A 74 -6.71 1.02 -15.48
N LEU A 75 -6.63 1.53 -14.24
CA LEU A 75 -6.06 0.80 -13.12
C LEU A 75 -6.88 -0.47 -12.80
N ASP A 76 -8.19 -0.36 -12.75
CA ASP A 76 -9.11 -1.48 -12.51
C ASP A 76 -8.87 -2.62 -13.52
N LYS A 77 -8.74 -2.28 -14.79
CA LYS A 77 -8.44 -3.23 -15.86
C LYS A 77 -7.09 -3.93 -15.66
N ILE A 78 -6.06 -3.19 -15.29
CA ILE A 78 -4.73 -3.75 -15.01
C ILE A 78 -4.82 -4.76 -13.87
N LEU A 79 -5.42 -4.38 -12.75
CA LEU A 79 -5.50 -5.23 -11.56
C LEU A 79 -6.36 -6.48 -11.78
N LEU A 80 -7.48 -6.35 -12.48
CA LEU A 80 -8.33 -7.49 -12.83
C LEU A 80 -7.63 -8.44 -13.83
N THR A 81 -6.91 -7.92 -14.80
CA THR A 81 -6.13 -8.72 -15.75
C THR A 81 -5.03 -9.54 -15.06
N LEU A 82 -4.49 -9.01 -13.96
CA LEU A 82 -3.53 -9.73 -13.11
C LEU A 82 -4.15 -10.84 -12.26
N GLY A 83 -5.47 -11.01 -12.30
CA GLY A 83 -6.19 -12.08 -11.59
C GLY A 83 -6.43 -11.77 -10.11
N LEU A 84 -6.45 -10.51 -9.72
CA LEU A 84 -6.85 -10.10 -8.38
C LEU A 84 -8.37 -10.06 -8.27
N GLU A 85 -8.90 -10.40 -7.11
CA GLU A 85 -10.32 -10.31 -6.82
C GLU A 85 -10.68 -8.90 -6.34
N LYS A 86 -11.65 -8.27 -7.01
CA LYS A 86 -12.13 -6.92 -6.64
C LYS A 86 -13.18 -6.99 -5.56
N ILE A 87 -12.98 -6.22 -4.50
CA ILE A 87 -13.92 -6.02 -3.40
C ILE A 87 -14.38 -4.56 -3.40
N THR A 88 -15.68 -4.35 -3.47
CA THR A 88 -16.28 -3.01 -3.53
C THR A 88 -16.70 -2.48 -2.16
N GLU A 89 -16.78 -3.33 -1.15
CA GLU A 89 -17.11 -2.96 0.21
C GLU A 89 -15.86 -2.93 1.08
N VAL A 90 -15.34 -1.72 1.28
CA VAL A 90 -14.14 -1.46 2.07
C VAL A 90 -14.51 -0.65 3.31
N TYR A 91 -14.01 -1.09 4.45
CA TYR A 91 -14.29 -0.48 5.74
C TYR A 91 -12.98 -0.07 6.42
N GLU A 92 -13.01 1.08 7.10
CA GLU A 92 -11.98 1.46 8.04
C GLU A 92 -12.43 1.12 9.45
N GLY A 93 -11.53 0.55 10.26
CA GLY A 93 -11.84 0.12 11.61
C GLY A 93 -12.36 -1.31 11.71
N TYR A 94 -12.73 -1.72 12.89
CA TYR A 94 -13.17 -3.09 13.20
C TYR A 94 -14.42 -3.10 14.08
N GLY A 95 -15.19 -4.18 13.97
CA GLY A 95 -16.36 -4.41 14.83
C GLY A 95 -17.38 -3.26 14.75
N SER A 96 -17.83 -2.77 15.89
CA SER A 96 -18.83 -1.68 15.97
C SER A 96 -18.23 -0.28 15.67
N GLY A 97 -16.91 -0.17 15.63
CA GLY A 97 -16.21 1.07 15.31
C GLY A 97 -15.84 1.21 13.83
N LYS A 98 -16.34 0.33 12.96
CA LYS A 98 -16.08 0.37 11.54
C LYS A 98 -17.04 1.30 10.80
N TRP A 99 -16.55 1.92 9.74
CA TRP A 99 -17.41 2.65 8.80
C TRP A 99 -16.99 2.36 7.36
N LYS A 100 -17.97 2.39 6.47
CA LYS A 100 -17.75 2.15 5.06
C LYS A 100 -17.04 3.34 4.42
N CYS A 101 -15.99 3.03 3.65
CA CYS A 101 -15.28 4.02 2.86
C CYS A 101 -15.94 4.20 1.50
N GLU A 102 -16.35 5.42 1.20
CA GLU A 102 -16.87 5.77 -0.12
C GLU A 102 -15.74 5.84 -1.16
N ASN A 103 -16.06 5.50 -2.41
CA ASN A 103 -15.10 5.56 -3.53
C ASN A 103 -13.77 4.85 -3.25
N THR A 104 -13.83 3.76 -2.50
CA THR A 104 -12.67 2.96 -2.12
C THR A 104 -12.89 1.51 -2.51
N PHE A 105 -11.87 0.91 -3.13
CA PHE A 105 -11.91 -0.46 -3.64
C PHE A 105 -10.70 -1.23 -3.13
N ALA A 106 -10.87 -2.53 -2.94
CA ALA A 106 -9.78 -3.43 -2.64
C ALA A 106 -9.63 -4.49 -3.73
N TYR A 107 -8.40 -4.91 -3.96
CA TYR A 107 -8.05 -6.00 -4.86
C TYR A 107 -7.22 -6.99 -4.07
N VAL A 108 -7.66 -8.22 -3.98
CA VAL A 108 -7.07 -9.20 -3.08
C VAL A 108 -6.54 -10.42 -3.82
N TYR A 109 -5.44 -10.93 -3.31
CA TYR A 109 -4.88 -12.22 -3.70
C TYR A 109 -4.30 -12.86 -2.43
N ASP A 110 -4.85 -14.02 -2.05
CA ASP A 110 -4.50 -14.63 -0.77
C ASP A 110 -4.75 -13.63 0.38
N SER A 111 -3.79 -13.40 1.26
CA SER A 111 -3.88 -12.39 2.31
C SER A 111 -3.32 -11.02 1.92
N ALA A 112 -2.84 -10.87 0.70
CA ALA A 112 -2.35 -9.59 0.17
C ALA A 112 -3.51 -8.72 -0.35
N GLN A 113 -3.49 -7.45 -0.03
CA GLN A 113 -4.54 -6.50 -0.35
C GLN A 113 -3.94 -5.25 -1.00
N ILE A 114 -4.57 -4.79 -2.07
CA ILE A 114 -4.31 -3.50 -2.70
C ILE A 114 -5.55 -2.64 -2.52
N PHE A 115 -5.37 -1.43 -2.02
CA PHE A 115 -6.45 -0.46 -1.83
C PHE A 115 -6.30 0.72 -2.78
N VAL A 116 -7.42 1.18 -3.29
CA VAL A 116 -7.52 2.34 -4.18
C VAL A 116 -8.64 3.22 -3.69
N SER A 117 -8.37 4.48 -3.40
CA SER A 117 -9.40 5.49 -3.19
C SER A 117 -9.43 6.48 -4.35
N LEU A 118 -10.62 6.98 -4.65
CA LEU A 118 -10.85 7.86 -5.79
C LEU A 118 -11.35 9.24 -5.35
N LYS A 119 -10.96 10.23 -6.13
CA LYS A 119 -11.56 11.55 -6.13
C LYS A 119 -11.78 11.98 -7.58
N ASP A 120 -13.01 12.34 -7.93
CA ASP A 120 -13.37 12.72 -9.30
C ASP A 120 -12.98 11.65 -10.35
N ASN A 121 -13.19 10.38 -10.02
CA ASN A 121 -12.85 9.19 -10.82
C ASN A 121 -11.35 9.02 -11.13
N LEU A 122 -10.50 9.77 -10.45
CA LEU A 122 -9.05 9.63 -10.52
C LEU A 122 -8.51 8.99 -9.24
N VAL A 123 -7.44 8.23 -9.36
CA VAL A 123 -6.77 7.60 -8.22
C VAL A 123 -6.18 8.69 -7.32
N HIS A 124 -6.62 8.72 -6.07
CA HIS A 124 -6.19 9.68 -5.06
C HIS A 124 -5.25 9.05 -4.03
N ASP A 125 -5.57 7.86 -3.54
CA ASP A 125 -4.72 7.06 -2.66
C ASP A 125 -4.56 5.66 -3.25
N PHE A 126 -3.37 5.09 -3.11
CA PHE A 126 -3.04 3.79 -3.68
C PHE A 126 -2.02 3.10 -2.78
N TRP A 127 -2.47 2.15 -1.96
CA TRP A 127 -1.63 1.51 -0.95
C TRP A 127 -1.85 0.00 -0.88
N VAL A 128 -0.99 -0.66 -0.15
CA VAL A 128 -1.03 -2.12 0.01
C VAL A 128 -0.93 -2.53 1.47
N ASP A 129 -1.41 -3.73 1.76
CA ASP A 129 -1.23 -4.41 3.03
C ASP A 129 -1.02 -5.91 2.78
N GLY A 130 -0.28 -6.57 3.67
CA GLY A 130 -0.10 -8.00 3.63
C GLY A 130 0.74 -8.53 2.46
N PHE A 131 1.66 -7.73 1.88
CA PHE A 131 2.53 -8.17 0.79
C PHE A 131 3.77 -8.94 1.26
N ARG A 132 4.16 -8.77 2.51
CA ARG A 132 5.31 -9.46 3.11
C ARG A 132 4.86 -10.67 3.92
N PHE A 133 5.82 -11.49 4.36
CA PHE A 133 5.60 -12.67 5.21
C PHE A 133 4.92 -13.87 4.55
N HIS A 134 4.80 -13.89 3.24
CA HIS A 134 4.36 -15.07 2.50
C HIS A 134 5.48 -16.11 2.42
N LYS A 135 5.14 -17.37 2.70
CA LYS A 135 6.09 -18.50 2.57
C LYS A 135 5.90 -19.29 1.28
N ASN A 136 4.75 -19.14 0.65
CA ASN A 136 4.41 -19.82 -0.58
C ASN A 136 5.04 -19.11 -1.78
N ASP A 137 5.87 -19.83 -2.54
CA ASP A 137 6.56 -19.28 -3.71
C ASP A 137 5.59 -18.85 -4.82
N GLU A 138 4.48 -19.56 -4.98
CA GLU A 138 3.43 -19.19 -5.96
C GLU A 138 2.84 -17.81 -5.62
N THR A 139 2.53 -17.58 -4.36
CA THR A 139 2.03 -16.27 -3.88
C THR A 139 3.09 -15.19 -4.07
N LYS A 140 4.34 -15.42 -3.69
CA LYS A 140 5.43 -14.46 -3.90
C LYS A 140 5.63 -14.11 -5.37
N ASN A 141 5.61 -15.10 -6.25
CA ASN A 141 5.74 -14.89 -7.70
C ASN A 141 4.56 -14.08 -8.26
N LYS A 142 3.35 -14.34 -7.76
CA LYS A 142 2.17 -13.56 -8.13
C LYS A 142 2.31 -12.09 -7.71
N LEU A 143 2.67 -11.85 -6.47
CA LEU A 143 2.85 -10.50 -5.93
C LEU A 143 4.00 -9.75 -6.61
N LYS A 144 5.08 -10.43 -6.96
CA LYS A 144 6.16 -9.88 -7.77
C LYS A 144 5.65 -9.40 -9.13
N SER A 145 4.87 -10.23 -9.81
CA SER A 145 4.27 -9.87 -11.11
C SER A 145 3.34 -8.67 -10.99
N VAL A 146 2.55 -8.59 -9.93
CA VAL A 146 1.64 -7.46 -9.65
C VAL A 146 2.43 -6.17 -9.47
N LEU A 147 3.43 -6.18 -8.62
CA LEU A 147 4.26 -5.00 -8.35
C LEU A 147 5.04 -4.55 -9.60
N TRP A 148 5.62 -5.49 -10.33
CA TRP A 148 6.31 -5.20 -11.59
C TRP A 148 5.38 -4.53 -12.61
N LYS A 149 4.20 -5.09 -12.81
CA LYS A 149 3.22 -4.57 -13.77
C LYS A 149 2.76 -3.15 -13.43
N ILE A 150 2.49 -2.89 -12.16
CA ILE A 150 2.12 -1.54 -11.68
C ILE A 150 3.26 -0.56 -11.93
N GLY A 151 4.48 -0.93 -11.59
CA GLY A 151 5.65 -0.09 -11.81
C GLY A 151 5.92 0.21 -13.27
N ASP A 152 5.77 -0.78 -14.14
CA ASP A 152 6.00 -0.66 -15.57
C ASP A 152 4.91 0.17 -16.27
N GLU A 153 3.65 -0.17 -16.06
CA GLU A 153 2.52 0.49 -16.72
C GLU A 153 2.26 1.92 -16.24
N LEU A 154 2.43 2.19 -14.95
CA LEU A 154 2.04 3.45 -14.33
C LEU A 154 3.23 4.32 -13.91
N ASN A 155 4.45 3.85 -14.11
CA ASN A 155 5.67 4.53 -13.71
C ASN A 155 5.67 4.94 -12.22
N LEU A 156 5.34 3.97 -11.37
CA LEU A 156 5.27 4.12 -9.92
C LEU A 156 6.42 3.36 -9.24
N LEU A 157 6.69 3.74 -8.01
CA LEU A 157 7.50 2.99 -7.05
C LEU A 157 6.64 2.62 -5.84
N LEU A 158 7.16 1.77 -4.97
CA LEU A 158 6.57 1.45 -3.68
C LEU A 158 7.43 2.05 -2.57
N ASN A 159 6.82 2.75 -1.62
CA ASN A 159 7.49 3.22 -0.43
C ASN A 159 6.88 2.57 0.82
N ASP A 160 7.71 1.93 1.60
CA ASP A 160 7.34 1.37 2.90
C ASP A 160 7.86 2.30 4.00
N TRP A 161 6.94 3.05 4.61
CA TRP A 161 7.26 4.00 5.66
C TRP A 161 7.62 3.33 6.98
N ASP A 162 7.10 2.12 7.24
CA ASP A 162 7.43 1.37 8.46
C ASP A 162 8.88 0.86 8.44
N LEU A 163 9.34 0.40 7.27
CA LEU A 163 10.73 -0.04 7.06
C LEU A 163 11.66 1.09 6.61
N THR A 164 11.11 2.26 6.27
CA THR A 164 11.86 3.39 5.72
C THR A 164 12.66 3.02 4.47
N VAL A 165 12.02 2.30 3.55
CA VAL A 165 12.64 1.85 2.30
C VAL A 165 11.83 2.24 1.07
N VAL A 166 12.53 2.60 0.01
CA VAL A 166 12.00 2.79 -1.34
C VAL A 166 12.28 1.54 -2.15
N ILE A 167 11.27 0.99 -2.78
CA ILE A 167 11.39 -0.14 -3.67
C ILE A 167 11.18 0.35 -5.11
N ASP A 168 12.22 0.29 -5.94
CA ASP A 168 12.12 0.59 -7.35
C ASP A 168 11.44 -0.59 -8.06
N LEU A 169 10.20 -0.39 -8.48
CA LEU A 169 9.41 -1.43 -9.12
C LEU A 169 9.85 -1.75 -10.56
N LYS A 170 10.82 -1.04 -11.10
CA LYS A 170 11.50 -1.37 -12.36
C LYS A 170 12.73 -2.25 -12.16
N ASP A 171 13.10 -2.54 -10.92
CA ASP A 171 14.17 -3.45 -10.54
C ASP A 171 13.58 -4.69 -9.88
N GLU A 172 13.58 -5.82 -10.62
CA GLU A 172 13.05 -7.09 -10.11
C GLU A 172 13.78 -7.55 -8.85
N SER A 173 15.07 -7.27 -8.72
CA SER A 173 15.83 -7.67 -7.54
C SER A 173 15.40 -6.92 -6.28
N GLU A 174 15.03 -5.66 -6.39
CA GLU A 174 14.47 -4.89 -5.28
C GLU A 174 13.11 -5.42 -4.85
N ILE A 175 12.24 -5.77 -5.81
CA ILE A 175 10.95 -6.39 -5.53
C ILE A 175 11.14 -7.72 -4.79
N GLU A 176 12.03 -8.58 -5.28
CA GLU A 176 12.32 -9.88 -4.65
C GLU A 176 12.84 -9.73 -3.23
N LYS A 177 13.79 -8.83 -3.00
CA LYS A 177 14.31 -8.54 -1.65
C LYS A 177 13.21 -8.08 -0.70
N TYR A 178 12.34 -7.20 -1.17
CA TYR A 178 11.23 -6.73 -0.37
C TYR A 178 10.27 -7.85 0.02
N LEU A 179 9.84 -8.66 -0.95
CA LEU A 179 8.92 -9.78 -0.71
C LEU A 179 9.55 -10.91 0.11
N ASN A 180 10.87 -11.08 0.05
CA ASN A 180 11.64 -12.06 0.83
C ASN A 180 12.14 -11.50 2.18
N GLU A 181 11.76 -10.28 2.53
CA GLU A 181 12.13 -9.65 3.81
C GLU A 181 13.65 -9.47 3.99
N GLU A 182 14.35 -9.18 2.92
CA GLU A 182 15.82 -9.00 2.89
C GLU A 182 16.23 -7.51 3.00
N PHE A 183 15.55 -6.78 3.87
CA PHE A 183 15.85 -5.38 4.19
C PHE A 183 16.19 -5.19 5.67
#